data_d0ad7b5064d49fc872145106f6f4df4a
#
_entry.id   d0ad7b5064d49fc872145106f6f4df4a
#
_cell.length_a   1.000
_cell.length_b   1.000
_cell.length_c   1.000
_cell.angle_alpha   90.00
_cell.angle_beta   90.00
_cell.angle_gamma   90.00
#
_symmetry.space_group_name_H-M   'P 1'
#
loop_
_entity.id
_entity.type
_entity.pdbx_description
1 polymer ?
#
loop_
_entity_poly.entity_id
_entity_poly.type
_entity_poly.pdbx_seq_one_letter_code
_entity_poly.pdbx_strand_id
1 'polypeptide(L)'
;MLTELLRVGTFFLMQNPIILLLIFCSFVHANSPNILLIVTDDQAPHTLSAYGNKDCDTPHIDQLATSGVVLDQAYHMGSMSGAVCSPSRTMIMSGRTLWHLPSRGKKQQKKEDPKTAEENILNNTLPAVFNRAGYETFRTCKKGNSYSQANALFQIVKDKTARKAGSEDGSQWHGRQILDYLDSRTQRKVKKPFFAYFGFSHPHDERWGRDDLNQKYGAKNVKSPPTEINNQSPRVPVSWLPKHPFPDGHPNLRDEVRVPGVMTSRTEATVRNELGREYACIENIDDQIGLVVNKLKEMGEFKKTYIIYTADHGIAVGRHGLMGKQNLYEHSWRVPFIVCGPGIKPGTRAKGNNYLLDILPTVCDLAGIEIPRTAQGKSVKPVLMGKTQKVRNILYGAYCGGTKPGMRSLRKGDWKLIKYDTMDGAVRKTQLFNLKENPDELLIEHHHDNIVLKTGNRPKKSQVNLVNNPNFSKKLKEMESILLEQMEKLGDPYRLWDQNLK
;
A
#
# COMPACT_ATOMS: atom_id res chain seq x y z
N MET A 1 4.50 -17.96 -61.85
CA MET A 1 5.13 -16.76 -61.21
C MET A 1 4.86 -16.65 -59.72
N LEU A 2 3.65 -16.85 -59.21
CA LEU A 2 3.39 -16.76 -57.74
C LEU A 2 3.96 -17.93 -56.92
N THR A 3 4.14 -19.08 -57.53
CA THR A 3 4.67 -20.30 -56.86
C THR A 3 6.20 -20.31 -56.67
N GLU A 4 6.93 -19.59 -57.50
CA GLU A 4 8.41 -19.49 -57.35
C GLU A 4 8.78 -18.43 -56.31
N LEU A 5 8.03 -17.33 -56.13
CA LEU A 5 8.26 -16.31 -55.11
C LEU A 5 8.04 -16.89 -53.67
N LEU A 6 7.13 -17.84 -53.48
CA LEU A 6 6.90 -18.53 -52.22
C LEU A 6 8.04 -19.52 -51.87
N ARG A 7 8.66 -20.14 -52.87
CA ARG A 7 9.80 -21.05 -52.64
C ARG A 7 11.11 -20.34 -52.31
N VAL A 8 11.35 -19.14 -52.88
CA VAL A 8 12.55 -18.33 -52.57
C VAL A 8 12.41 -17.70 -51.19
N GLY A 9 11.20 -17.26 -50.80
CA GLY A 9 10.94 -16.72 -49.48
C GLY A 9 11.11 -17.73 -48.34
N THR A 10 10.69 -18.99 -48.55
CA THR A 10 10.85 -20.05 -47.55
C THR A 10 12.30 -20.55 -47.40
N PHE A 11 13.09 -20.50 -48.45
CA PHE A 11 14.49 -20.93 -48.38
C PHE A 11 15.37 -19.88 -47.67
N PHE A 12 15.05 -18.57 -47.79
CA PHE A 12 15.79 -17.50 -47.08
C PHE A 12 15.46 -17.44 -45.59
N LEU A 13 14.21 -17.80 -45.21
CA LEU A 13 13.76 -17.83 -43.80
C LEU A 13 14.35 -19.01 -43.01
N MET A 14 14.68 -20.12 -43.67
CA MET A 14 15.27 -21.27 -43.00
C MET A 14 16.78 -21.19 -42.76
N GLN A 15 17.49 -20.27 -43.44
CA GLN A 15 18.96 -20.15 -43.31
C GLN A 15 19.45 -19.16 -42.24
N ASN A 16 18.54 -18.36 -41.63
CA ASN A 16 18.95 -17.43 -40.58
C ASN A 16 17.88 -17.28 -39.49
N PRO A 17 17.76 -18.25 -38.57
CA PRO A 17 16.80 -18.18 -37.42
C PRO A 17 17.09 -17.02 -36.47
N ILE A 18 18.32 -16.47 -36.48
CA ILE A 18 18.72 -15.32 -35.66
C ILE A 18 18.05 -14.01 -36.15
N ILE A 19 17.90 -13.85 -37.48
CA ILE A 19 17.22 -12.66 -38.05
C ILE A 19 15.74 -12.66 -37.74
N LEU A 20 15.07 -13.83 -37.75
CA LEU A 20 13.66 -13.95 -37.40
C LEU A 20 13.42 -13.70 -35.93
N LEU A 21 14.34 -14.12 -35.05
CA LEU A 21 14.26 -13.88 -33.60
C LEU A 21 14.47 -12.40 -33.26
N LEU A 22 15.37 -11.71 -33.97
CA LEU A 22 15.61 -10.27 -33.79
C LEU A 22 14.43 -9.40 -34.27
N ILE A 23 13.79 -9.79 -35.36
CA ILE A 23 12.57 -9.10 -35.86
C ILE A 23 11.40 -9.34 -34.89
N PHE A 24 11.23 -10.55 -34.33
CA PHE A 24 10.18 -10.84 -33.36
C PHE A 24 10.40 -10.08 -32.03
N CYS A 25 11.64 -10.00 -31.54
CA CYS A 25 11.99 -9.16 -30.38
C CYS A 25 11.69 -7.67 -30.60
N SER A 26 11.92 -7.16 -31.80
CA SER A 26 11.67 -5.74 -32.11
C SER A 26 10.17 -5.40 -32.19
N PHE A 27 9.33 -6.36 -32.62
CA PHE A 27 7.86 -6.14 -32.68
C PHE A 27 7.17 -6.20 -31.31
N VAL A 28 7.67 -6.99 -30.38
CA VAL A 28 7.11 -7.09 -29.02
C VAL A 28 7.23 -5.78 -28.26
N HIS A 29 8.31 -5.01 -28.47
CA HIS A 29 8.54 -3.75 -27.75
C HIS A 29 7.63 -2.59 -28.18
N ALA A 30 7.18 -2.55 -29.44
CA ALA A 30 6.36 -1.44 -29.94
C ALA A 30 4.93 -1.43 -29.38
N ASN A 31 4.42 -2.58 -28.90
CA ASN A 31 3.05 -2.75 -28.39
C ASN A 31 2.98 -3.00 -26.87
N SER A 32 4.11 -2.99 -26.16
CA SER A 32 4.10 -3.18 -24.71
C SER A 32 3.48 -1.98 -23.99
N PRO A 33 2.58 -2.20 -23.01
CA PRO A 33 1.93 -1.11 -22.30
C PRO A 33 2.91 -0.38 -21.37
N ASN A 34 2.68 0.89 -21.14
CA ASN A 34 3.33 1.62 -20.05
C ASN A 34 2.77 1.21 -18.70
N ILE A 35 3.57 1.34 -17.67
CA ILE A 35 3.15 1.12 -16.27
C ILE A 35 3.43 2.39 -15.46
N LEU A 36 2.39 2.92 -14.83
CA LEU A 36 2.47 3.99 -13.85
C LEU A 36 2.03 3.44 -12.49
N LEU A 37 2.97 3.22 -11.60
CA LEU A 37 2.71 2.78 -10.22
C LEU A 37 2.76 3.99 -9.28
N ILE A 38 1.61 4.38 -8.75
CA ILE A 38 1.43 5.49 -7.83
C ILE A 38 1.39 4.94 -6.40
N VAL A 39 2.27 5.43 -5.53
CA VAL A 39 2.37 4.95 -4.14
C VAL A 39 2.43 6.13 -3.17
N THR A 40 1.39 6.30 -2.36
CA THR A 40 1.36 7.28 -1.28
C THR A 40 2.02 6.74 -0.01
N ASP A 41 2.29 7.60 0.96
CA ASP A 41 2.99 7.29 2.21
C ASP A 41 2.04 7.53 3.39
N ASP A 42 1.67 6.47 4.14
CA ASP A 42 0.74 6.54 5.28
C ASP A 42 -0.72 6.89 4.88
N GLN A 43 -1.30 6.19 3.92
CA GLN A 43 -2.68 6.47 3.49
C GLN A 43 -3.61 5.27 3.61
N ALA A 44 -4.64 5.41 4.41
CA ALA A 44 -5.68 4.40 4.55
C ALA A 44 -6.79 4.57 3.50
N PRO A 45 -7.50 3.50 3.10
CA PRO A 45 -8.58 3.57 2.10
C PRO A 45 -9.70 4.54 2.47
N HIS A 46 -10.04 4.62 3.75
CA HIS A 46 -11.13 5.47 4.24
C HIS A 46 -10.90 6.99 4.06
N THR A 47 -9.74 7.40 3.56
CA THR A 47 -9.46 8.81 3.21
C THR A 47 -9.90 9.18 1.79
N LEU A 48 -10.35 8.21 1.01
CA LEU A 48 -10.71 8.40 -0.40
C LEU A 48 -12.24 8.27 -0.61
N SER A 49 -12.82 9.12 -1.44
CA SER A 49 -14.23 9.05 -1.83
C SER A 49 -14.57 7.75 -2.55
N ALA A 50 -13.65 7.18 -3.34
CA ALA A 50 -13.77 5.86 -3.93
C ALA A 50 -13.99 4.73 -2.90
N TYR A 51 -13.63 4.94 -1.63
CA TYR A 51 -13.88 4.04 -0.50
C TYR A 51 -14.89 4.57 0.51
N GLY A 52 -15.67 5.60 0.13
CA GLY A 52 -16.81 6.11 0.89
C GLY A 52 -16.55 7.33 1.77
N ASN A 53 -15.36 7.95 1.69
CA ASN A 53 -15.12 9.24 2.33
C ASN A 53 -15.96 10.32 1.65
N LYS A 54 -16.60 11.19 2.43
CA LYS A 54 -17.42 12.30 1.93
C LYS A 54 -16.82 13.67 2.25
N ASP A 55 -15.75 13.69 3.03
CA ASP A 55 -15.16 14.90 3.58
C ASP A 55 -13.85 15.27 2.88
N CYS A 56 -13.22 14.34 2.16
CA CYS A 56 -11.97 14.56 1.41
C CYS A 56 -12.24 14.47 -0.08
N ASP A 57 -11.96 15.52 -0.82
CA ASP A 57 -12.19 15.59 -2.26
C ASP A 57 -11.01 14.97 -3.02
N THR A 58 -11.31 13.93 -3.82
CA THR A 58 -10.29 13.21 -4.62
C THR A 58 -10.81 12.91 -6.03
N PRO A 59 -11.23 13.93 -6.81
CA PRO A 59 -11.91 13.71 -8.09
C PRO A 59 -11.07 12.98 -9.14
N HIS A 60 -9.75 13.16 -9.16
CA HIS A 60 -8.88 12.51 -10.12
C HIS A 60 -8.63 11.04 -9.77
N ILE A 61 -8.47 10.71 -8.48
CA ILE A 61 -8.38 9.33 -8.01
C ILE A 61 -9.73 8.62 -8.23
N ASP A 62 -10.85 9.30 -8.00
CA ASP A 62 -12.19 8.78 -8.29
C ASP A 62 -12.41 8.52 -9.79
N GLN A 63 -11.83 9.36 -10.65
CA GLN A 63 -11.83 9.12 -12.10
C GLN A 63 -11.04 7.85 -12.44
N LEU A 64 -9.90 7.58 -11.77
CA LEU A 64 -9.18 6.31 -11.94
C LEU A 64 -10.04 5.12 -11.48
N ALA A 65 -10.73 5.26 -10.35
CA ALA A 65 -11.61 4.23 -9.80
C ALA A 65 -12.80 3.93 -10.73
N THR A 66 -13.43 4.96 -11.29
CA THR A 66 -14.54 4.79 -12.23
C THR A 66 -14.08 4.30 -13.61
N SER A 67 -12.81 4.57 -13.98
CA SER A 67 -12.20 4.08 -15.22
C SER A 67 -11.61 2.68 -15.10
N GLY A 68 -11.63 2.07 -13.93
CA GLY A 68 -10.95 0.81 -13.65
C GLY A 68 -11.65 -0.08 -12.62
N VAL A 69 -10.85 -0.82 -11.88
CA VAL A 69 -11.26 -1.74 -10.82
C VAL A 69 -10.76 -1.24 -9.47
N VAL A 70 -11.65 -1.18 -8.48
CA VAL A 70 -11.32 -0.95 -7.07
C VAL A 70 -11.24 -2.29 -6.36
N LEU A 71 -10.09 -2.58 -5.69
CA LEU A 71 -9.95 -3.75 -4.84
C LEU A 71 -10.19 -3.37 -3.38
N ASP A 72 -11.21 -3.98 -2.76
CA ASP A 72 -11.65 -3.61 -1.41
C ASP A 72 -10.76 -4.15 -0.30
N GLN A 73 -9.98 -5.19 -0.57
CA GLN A 73 -9.23 -5.96 0.42
C GLN A 73 -7.78 -6.14 -0.03
N ALA A 74 -7.05 -5.02 -0.10
CA ALA A 74 -5.62 -4.97 -0.32
C ALA A 74 -4.88 -4.64 0.99
N TYR A 75 -3.75 -5.32 1.25
CA TYR A 75 -3.05 -5.25 2.53
C TYR A 75 -1.54 -5.24 2.33
N HIS A 76 -0.82 -4.75 3.33
CA HIS A 76 0.58 -5.11 3.53
C HIS A 76 0.68 -6.31 4.49
N MET A 77 1.86 -6.92 4.68
CA MET A 77 1.99 -8.02 5.62
C MET A 77 2.49 -7.60 7.02
N GLY A 78 2.59 -6.29 7.27
CA GLY A 78 3.08 -5.76 8.53
C GLY A 78 4.58 -5.44 8.52
N SER A 79 5.22 -5.52 9.69
CA SER A 79 6.62 -5.17 9.87
C SER A 79 7.31 -5.96 10.98
N MET A 80 8.58 -6.29 10.75
CA MET A 80 9.49 -6.85 11.75
C MET A 80 10.31 -5.76 12.48
N SER A 81 10.11 -4.49 12.11
CA SER A 81 10.81 -3.32 12.66
C SER A 81 9.83 -2.20 13.00
N GLY A 82 10.30 -1.15 13.71
CA GLY A 82 9.44 -0.02 14.08
C GLY A 82 8.80 0.71 12.88
N ALA A 83 9.52 0.81 11.75
CA ALA A 83 9.03 1.47 10.54
C ALA A 83 8.31 0.49 9.61
N VAL A 84 7.02 0.69 9.36
CA VAL A 84 6.21 -0.15 8.46
C VAL A 84 6.51 0.12 6.99
N CYS A 85 6.84 1.36 6.62
CA CYS A 85 7.14 1.76 5.23
C CYS A 85 8.25 0.92 4.59
N SER A 86 9.33 0.65 5.35
CA SER A 86 10.49 -0.06 4.81
C SER A 86 10.16 -1.49 4.35
N PRO A 87 9.56 -2.37 5.18
CA PRO A 87 9.15 -3.69 4.72
C PRO A 87 8.08 -3.63 3.62
N SER A 88 7.09 -2.76 3.72
CA SER A 88 6.04 -2.63 2.69
C SER A 88 6.61 -2.26 1.33
N ARG A 89 7.48 -1.25 1.26
CA ARG A 89 8.14 -0.85 0.01
C ARG A 89 9.10 -1.92 -0.51
N THR A 90 9.73 -2.69 0.40
CA THR A 90 10.54 -3.84 0.01
C THR A 90 9.68 -4.96 -0.57
N MET A 91 8.49 -5.23 0.00
CA MET A 91 7.50 -6.16 -0.57
C MET A 91 7.09 -5.76 -1.99
N ILE A 92 6.76 -4.47 -2.20
CA ILE A 92 6.41 -3.93 -3.54
C ILE A 92 7.53 -4.22 -4.54
N MET A 93 8.77 -3.90 -4.16
CA MET A 93 9.92 -4.01 -5.06
C MET A 93 10.33 -5.45 -5.36
N SER A 94 10.23 -6.34 -4.38
CA SER A 94 10.80 -7.70 -4.46
C SER A 94 9.77 -8.80 -4.68
N GLY A 95 8.48 -8.53 -4.45
CA GLY A 95 7.43 -9.55 -4.47
C GLY A 95 7.56 -10.61 -3.36
N ARG A 96 8.32 -10.32 -2.26
CA ARG A 96 8.63 -11.27 -1.18
C ARG A 96 7.71 -11.05 0.02
N THR A 97 7.39 -12.13 0.71
CA THR A 97 6.64 -12.10 1.98
C THR A 97 7.48 -11.52 3.13
N LEU A 98 6.83 -11.09 4.20
CA LEU A 98 7.47 -10.37 5.32
C LEU A 98 8.73 -11.06 5.85
N TRP A 99 8.67 -12.37 6.09
CA TRP A 99 9.77 -13.13 6.70
C TRP A 99 10.87 -13.52 5.72
N HIS A 100 10.66 -13.29 4.43
CA HIS A 100 11.60 -13.57 3.35
C HIS A 100 12.10 -12.31 2.65
N LEU A 101 11.89 -11.15 3.26
CA LEU A 101 12.45 -9.89 2.75
C LEU A 101 13.98 -9.93 2.81
N PRO A 102 14.68 -9.36 1.82
CA PRO A 102 16.14 -9.22 1.87
C PRO A 102 16.53 -8.45 3.13
N SER A 103 17.49 -9.00 3.87
CA SER A 103 17.90 -8.45 5.17
C SER A 103 18.65 -7.13 5.01
N ARG A 104 18.33 -6.16 5.85
CA ARG A 104 19.09 -4.91 6.01
C ARG A 104 20.37 -5.07 6.85
N GLY A 105 20.86 -6.27 7.08
CA GLY A 105 22.04 -6.50 7.91
C GLY A 105 22.15 -7.94 8.38
N LYS A 106 23.29 -8.48 8.15
CA LYS A 106 23.92 -9.72 8.62
C LYS A 106 23.17 -10.42 9.77
N LYS A 107 22.62 -11.61 9.52
CA LYS A 107 22.47 -12.73 10.45
C LYS A 107 21.19 -13.60 10.36
N GLN A 108 20.44 -13.66 9.26
CA GLN A 108 19.33 -14.64 9.22
C GLN A 108 19.10 -15.30 7.86
N GLN A 109 20.08 -16.02 7.32
CA GLN A 109 19.84 -17.11 6.36
C GLN A 109 20.97 -18.13 6.47
N LYS A 110 20.71 -19.25 7.12
CA LYS A 110 21.72 -20.30 7.39
C LYS A 110 21.79 -21.40 6.31
N LYS A 111 21.18 -21.26 5.13
CA LYS A 111 21.14 -22.35 4.12
C LYS A 111 21.43 -22.00 2.66
N GLU A 112 21.53 -20.73 2.30
CA GLU A 112 22.03 -20.31 0.97
C GLU A 112 23.17 -19.34 1.20
N ASP A 113 24.14 -19.30 0.28
CA ASP A 113 25.16 -18.26 0.33
C ASP A 113 24.46 -16.90 0.35
N PRO A 114 24.58 -16.10 1.43
CA PRO A 114 23.80 -14.86 1.57
C PRO A 114 24.00 -13.88 0.43
N LYS A 115 25.17 -13.89 -0.22
CA LYS A 115 25.46 -13.02 -1.36
C LYS A 115 24.72 -13.44 -2.61
N THR A 116 24.71 -14.74 -2.95
CA THR A 116 24.02 -15.25 -4.14
C THR A 116 22.49 -15.14 -4.03
N ALA A 117 21.94 -15.39 -2.84
CA ALA A 117 20.52 -15.25 -2.62
C ALA A 117 20.06 -13.78 -2.65
N GLU A 118 20.83 -12.87 -2.06
CA GLU A 118 20.51 -11.45 -2.03
C GLU A 118 20.66 -10.79 -3.42
N GLU A 119 21.73 -11.12 -4.15
CA GLU A 119 21.93 -10.69 -5.54
C GLU A 119 20.82 -11.22 -6.45
N ASN A 120 20.39 -12.44 -6.28
CA ASN A 120 19.30 -13.01 -7.06
C ASN A 120 17.97 -12.29 -6.81
N ILE A 121 17.65 -11.93 -5.57
CA ILE A 121 16.46 -11.13 -5.24
C ILE A 121 16.59 -9.72 -5.83
N LEU A 122 17.74 -9.07 -5.70
CA LEU A 122 17.97 -7.73 -6.20
C LEU A 122 17.80 -7.67 -7.72
N ASN A 123 18.36 -8.65 -8.45
CA ASN A 123 18.24 -8.76 -9.90
C ASN A 123 16.81 -9.09 -10.38
N ASN A 124 15.92 -9.45 -9.48
CA ASN A 124 14.52 -9.78 -9.75
C ASN A 124 13.53 -8.78 -9.12
N THR A 125 14.00 -7.60 -8.75
CA THR A 125 13.17 -6.48 -8.33
C THR A 125 12.48 -5.77 -9.50
N LEU A 126 11.44 -4.99 -9.22
CA LEU A 126 10.70 -4.23 -10.24
C LEU A 126 11.61 -3.52 -11.25
N PRO A 127 12.54 -2.61 -10.85
CA PRO A 127 13.37 -1.92 -11.83
C PRO A 127 14.27 -2.88 -12.61
N ALA A 128 14.85 -3.89 -11.97
CA ALA A 128 15.74 -4.85 -12.65
C ALA A 128 15.01 -5.65 -13.74
N VAL A 129 13.79 -6.11 -13.45
CA VAL A 129 12.96 -6.88 -14.38
C VAL A 129 12.54 -6.01 -15.57
N PHE A 130 12.05 -4.79 -15.30
CA PHE A 130 11.59 -3.89 -16.35
C PHE A 130 12.75 -3.35 -17.19
N ASN A 131 13.94 -3.11 -16.60
CA ASN A 131 15.15 -2.77 -17.36
C ASN A 131 15.52 -3.88 -18.35
N ARG A 132 15.54 -5.14 -17.91
CA ARG A 132 15.83 -6.29 -18.80
C ARG A 132 14.79 -6.47 -19.90
N ALA A 133 13.53 -6.13 -19.61
CA ALA A 133 12.44 -6.14 -20.59
C ALA A 133 12.46 -4.93 -21.55
N GLY A 134 13.48 -4.07 -21.47
CA GLY A 134 13.67 -2.95 -22.40
C GLY A 134 12.85 -1.70 -22.11
N TYR A 135 12.21 -1.60 -20.95
CA TYR A 135 11.51 -0.39 -20.49
C TYR A 135 12.50 0.71 -20.11
N GLU A 136 12.09 1.97 -20.30
CA GLU A 136 12.71 3.09 -19.61
C GLU A 136 12.12 3.18 -18.20
N THR A 137 12.98 3.08 -17.16
CA THR A 137 12.52 3.07 -15.78
C THR A 137 12.79 4.40 -15.09
N PHE A 138 11.75 4.96 -14.52
CA PHE A 138 11.76 6.23 -13.78
C PHE A 138 11.24 6.04 -12.36
N ARG A 139 11.82 6.80 -11.44
CA ARG A 139 11.36 6.85 -10.06
C ARG A 139 11.43 8.27 -9.50
N THR A 140 10.34 8.69 -8.84
CA THR A 140 10.34 9.75 -7.85
C THR A 140 9.66 9.26 -6.57
N CYS A 141 10.25 9.50 -5.40
CA CYS A 141 9.69 9.10 -4.11
C CYS A 141 10.47 9.75 -2.95
N LYS A 142 9.98 9.54 -1.72
CA LYS A 142 10.76 9.90 -0.54
C LYS A 142 12.09 9.15 -0.48
N LYS A 143 13.12 9.81 0.06
CA LYS A 143 14.36 9.15 0.46
C LYS A 143 14.17 8.36 1.76
N GLY A 144 14.89 7.28 1.91
CA GLY A 144 14.88 6.45 3.12
C GLY A 144 13.63 5.56 3.27
N ASN A 145 13.63 4.76 4.32
CA ASN A 145 12.59 3.76 4.63
C ASN A 145 12.07 2.99 3.40
N SER A 146 13.00 2.52 2.56
CA SER A 146 12.73 1.80 1.32
C SER A 146 13.86 0.82 1.00
N TYR A 147 13.71 0.03 -0.06
CA TYR A 147 14.75 -0.88 -0.54
C TYR A 147 15.76 -0.12 -1.43
N SER A 148 16.76 0.51 -0.79
CA SER A 148 17.69 1.44 -1.45
C SER A 148 18.48 0.80 -2.62
N GLN A 149 18.92 -0.47 -2.47
CA GLN A 149 19.62 -1.17 -3.54
C GLN A 149 18.74 -1.33 -4.78
N ALA A 150 17.47 -1.72 -4.61
CA ALA A 150 16.54 -1.81 -5.73
C ALA A 150 16.22 -0.43 -6.33
N ASN A 151 16.05 0.60 -5.49
CA ASN A 151 15.80 1.95 -5.98
C ASN A 151 16.92 2.48 -6.88
N ALA A 152 18.19 2.12 -6.59
CA ALA A 152 19.35 2.51 -7.38
C ALA A 152 19.40 1.86 -8.78
N LEU A 153 18.58 0.84 -9.03
CA LEU A 153 18.50 0.18 -10.34
C LEU A 153 17.54 0.88 -11.32
N PHE A 154 16.76 1.88 -10.89
CA PHE A 154 16.04 2.71 -11.85
C PHE A 154 17.00 3.54 -12.68
N GLN A 155 16.74 3.65 -13.98
CA GLN A 155 17.59 4.42 -14.90
C GLN A 155 17.56 5.92 -14.59
N ILE A 156 16.41 6.42 -14.13
CA ILE A 156 16.22 7.82 -13.75
C ILE A 156 15.62 7.85 -12.34
N VAL A 157 16.37 8.45 -11.40
CA VAL A 157 15.96 8.57 -9.98
C VAL A 157 15.90 10.04 -9.60
N LYS A 158 14.72 10.47 -9.14
CA LYS A 158 14.43 11.80 -8.62
C LYS A 158 13.78 11.66 -7.24
N ASP A 159 14.56 11.28 -6.25
CA ASP A 159 14.07 11.04 -4.87
C ASP A 159 14.37 12.22 -3.95
N LYS A 160 13.35 12.69 -3.22
CA LYS A 160 13.44 13.72 -2.18
C LYS A 160 12.41 13.45 -1.09
N THR A 161 12.81 13.59 0.19
CA THR A 161 11.84 13.59 1.28
C THR A 161 11.18 14.97 1.36
N ALA A 162 10.14 15.14 0.55
CA ALA A 162 9.41 16.37 0.38
C ALA A 162 8.11 16.32 1.21
N ARG A 163 8.04 17.04 2.32
CA ARG A 163 6.91 17.00 3.28
C ARG A 163 6.44 18.38 3.74
N LYS A 164 6.98 19.43 3.14
CA LYS A 164 6.53 20.80 3.40
C LYS A 164 5.49 21.21 2.37
N ALA A 165 4.79 22.30 2.66
CA ALA A 165 3.93 22.96 1.68
C ALA A 165 4.77 23.73 0.64
N GLY A 166 4.19 23.94 -0.55
CA GLY A 166 4.77 24.78 -1.60
C GLY A 166 5.24 23.99 -2.82
N SER A 167 5.47 24.72 -3.91
CA SER A 167 5.78 24.17 -5.23
C SER A 167 7.14 23.46 -5.28
N GLU A 168 8.08 23.86 -4.44
CA GLU A 168 9.44 23.27 -4.37
C GLU A 168 9.55 22.12 -3.38
N ASP A 169 8.44 21.72 -2.75
CA ASP A 169 8.40 20.67 -1.74
C ASP A 169 7.04 19.94 -1.75
N GLY A 170 6.87 18.93 -0.92
CA GLY A 170 5.62 18.18 -0.81
C GLY A 170 5.24 17.41 -2.07
N SER A 171 3.93 17.28 -2.27
CA SER A 171 3.38 16.51 -3.41
C SER A 171 3.64 17.17 -4.74
N GLN A 172 3.64 18.51 -4.81
CA GLN A 172 3.90 19.28 -6.02
C GLN A 172 5.31 19.06 -6.56
N TRP A 173 6.30 18.91 -5.69
CA TRP A 173 7.66 18.58 -6.16
C TRP A 173 7.70 17.23 -6.86
N HIS A 174 7.08 16.19 -6.29
CA HIS A 174 7.01 14.85 -6.92
C HIS A 174 6.22 14.90 -8.24
N GLY A 175 5.10 15.63 -8.28
CA GLY A 175 4.31 15.84 -9.50
C GLY A 175 5.13 16.47 -10.61
N ARG A 176 5.91 17.52 -10.31
CA ARG A 176 6.80 18.16 -11.30
C ARG A 176 7.85 17.19 -11.82
N GLN A 177 8.50 16.39 -10.96
CA GLN A 177 9.55 15.47 -11.42
C GLN A 177 9.04 14.46 -12.46
N ILE A 178 7.81 13.94 -12.31
CA ILE A 178 7.25 13.02 -13.30
C ILE A 178 6.75 13.75 -14.55
N LEU A 179 6.22 14.97 -14.43
CA LEU A 179 5.83 15.79 -15.59
C LEU A 179 7.06 16.13 -16.44
N ASP A 180 8.14 16.61 -15.84
CA ASP A 180 9.42 16.89 -16.51
C ASP A 180 9.97 15.63 -17.22
N TYR A 181 9.84 14.46 -16.58
CA TYR A 181 10.21 13.19 -17.18
C TYR A 181 9.39 12.90 -18.45
N LEU A 182 8.06 13.02 -18.37
CA LEU A 182 7.15 12.78 -19.51
C LEU A 182 7.41 13.77 -20.65
N ASP A 183 7.65 15.05 -20.35
CA ASP A 183 8.04 16.06 -21.33
C ASP A 183 9.36 15.72 -22.01
N SER A 184 10.36 15.32 -21.25
CA SER A 184 11.66 14.92 -21.78
C SER A 184 11.55 13.71 -22.73
N ARG A 185 10.64 12.77 -22.46
CA ARG A 185 10.37 11.64 -23.36
C ARG A 185 9.80 12.11 -24.69
N THR A 186 8.86 13.05 -24.64
CA THR A 186 8.26 13.64 -25.84
C THR A 186 9.32 14.35 -26.68
N GLN A 187 10.14 15.19 -26.07
CA GLN A 187 11.23 15.92 -26.75
C GLN A 187 12.27 14.97 -27.36
N ARG A 188 12.67 13.93 -26.65
CA ARG A 188 13.62 12.90 -27.14
C ARG A 188 12.98 11.91 -28.11
N LYS A 189 11.68 11.99 -28.37
CA LYS A 189 10.90 11.07 -29.22
C LYS A 189 11.07 9.60 -28.83
N VAL A 190 11.11 9.33 -27.50
CA VAL A 190 11.32 7.97 -26.97
C VAL A 190 10.13 7.07 -27.30
N LYS A 191 10.38 5.96 -27.99
CA LYS A 191 9.36 4.96 -28.38
C LYS A 191 9.27 3.77 -27.44
N LYS A 192 10.28 3.55 -26.57
CA LYS A 192 10.26 2.47 -25.59
C LYS A 192 9.12 2.67 -24.58
N PRO A 193 8.45 1.62 -24.10
CA PRO A 193 7.51 1.74 -22.99
C PRO A 193 8.23 2.19 -21.73
N PHE A 194 7.50 2.77 -20.78
CA PHE A 194 8.05 3.14 -19.49
C PHE A 194 7.45 2.36 -18.34
N PHE A 195 8.25 2.15 -17.30
CA PHE A 195 7.83 1.81 -15.96
C PHE A 195 8.17 2.97 -15.02
N ALA A 196 7.15 3.69 -14.56
CA ALA A 196 7.32 4.84 -13.67
C ALA A 196 6.79 4.53 -12.26
N TYR A 197 7.66 4.64 -11.26
CA TYR A 197 7.29 4.62 -9.85
C TYR A 197 7.07 6.06 -9.38
N PHE A 198 5.83 6.48 -9.33
CA PHE A 198 5.41 7.80 -8.87
C PHE A 198 5.02 7.73 -7.40
N GLY A 199 6.01 7.90 -6.53
CA GLY A 199 5.85 7.84 -5.09
C GLY A 199 5.81 9.23 -4.46
N PHE A 200 5.04 9.34 -3.39
CA PHE A 200 4.92 10.54 -2.59
C PHE A 200 5.60 10.39 -1.24
N SER A 201 5.84 11.53 -0.57
CA SER A 201 6.24 11.61 0.83
C SER A 201 5.06 11.97 1.75
N HIS A 202 3.92 12.36 1.20
CA HIS A 202 2.65 12.63 1.85
C HIS A 202 1.68 11.44 1.71
N PRO A 203 0.68 11.36 2.61
CA PRO A 203 0.40 12.19 3.79
C PRO A 203 1.18 11.81 5.06
N HIS A 204 2.35 11.19 4.97
CA HIS A 204 3.20 10.91 6.14
C HIS A 204 3.47 12.18 6.96
N ASP A 205 3.58 12.05 8.28
CA ASP A 205 3.98 13.13 9.17
C ASP A 205 5.41 13.66 8.83
N GLU A 206 5.70 14.93 8.93
CA GLU A 206 4.78 16.03 9.28
C GLU A 206 3.90 16.36 8.07
N ARG A 207 2.58 16.41 8.26
CA ARG A 207 1.58 16.67 7.22
C ARG A 207 1.47 18.18 6.96
N TRP A 208 2.41 18.75 6.25
CA TRP A 208 2.34 20.17 5.90
C TRP A 208 1.48 20.34 4.64
N GLY A 209 0.20 20.56 4.87
CA GLY A 209 -0.74 20.87 3.80
C GLY A 209 -0.49 22.24 3.18
N ARG A 210 -0.90 22.38 1.93
CA ARG A 210 -0.95 23.66 1.21
C ARG A 210 -1.95 24.59 1.92
N ASP A 211 -1.67 25.89 2.03
CA ASP A 211 -2.43 26.81 2.87
C ASP A 211 -3.91 26.94 2.47
N ASP A 212 -4.20 26.98 1.15
CA ASP A 212 -5.57 26.99 0.63
C ASP A 212 -6.35 25.73 1.01
N LEU A 213 -5.72 24.55 0.93
CA LEU A 213 -6.34 23.29 1.30
C LEU A 213 -6.46 23.14 2.83
N ASN A 214 -5.47 23.60 3.59
CA ASN A 214 -5.60 23.68 5.04
C ASN A 214 -6.77 24.57 5.47
N GLN A 215 -6.95 25.73 4.81
CA GLN A 215 -8.11 26.61 5.04
C GLN A 215 -9.41 25.89 4.73
N LYS A 216 -9.50 25.19 3.57
CA LYS A 216 -10.66 24.40 3.16
C LYS A 216 -11.06 23.36 4.22
N TYR A 217 -10.07 22.64 4.77
CA TYR A 217 -10.30 21.58 5.77
C TYR A 217 -10.18 22.08 7.22
N GLY A 218 -10.22 23.38 7.46
CA GLY A 218 -10.19 23.95 8.80
C GLY A 218 -8.97 23.55 9.63
N ALA A 219 -7.83 23.32 8.98
CA ALA A 219 -6.60 22.85 9.59
C ALA A 219 -5.51 23.91 9.56
N LYS A 220 -4.48 23.73 10.37
CA LYS A 220 -3.31 24.62 10.45
C LYS A 220 -2.02 23.81 10.53
N ASN A 221 -0.99 24.28 9.81
CA ASN A 221 0.39 23.80 9.93
C ASN A 221 1.02 24.39 11.21
N VAL A 222 0.71 23.82 12.37
CA VAL A 222 1.17 24.31 13.68
C VAL A 222 2.21 23.40 14.30
N LYS A 223 3.08 24.00 15.14
CA LYS A 223 4.11 23.28 15.89
C LYS A 223 3.62 22.76 17.24
N SER A 224 2.42 23.10 17.65
CA SER A 224 1.77 22.66 18.87
C SER A 224 0.32 22.26 18.57
N PRO A 225 -0.28 21.32 19.33
CA PRO A 225 -1.65 20.94 19.10
C PRO A 225 -2.59 22.12 19.33
N PRO A 226 -3.62 22.29 18.48
CA PRO A 226 -4.64 23.31 18.74
C PRO A 226 -5.46 22.95 19.98
N THR A 227 -5.84 23.95 20.74
CA THR A 227 -6.72 23.82 21.91
C THR A 227 -8.19 23.96 21.55
N GLU A 228 -8.47 24.63 20.43
CA GLU A 228 -9.82 24.92 19.95
C GLU A 228 -10.15 24.13 18.69
N ILE A 229 -11.43 23.80 18.53
CA ILE A 229 -11.96 23.09 17.37
C ILE A 229 -12.32 24.12 16.30
N ASN A 230 -11.80 23.95 15.10
CA ASN A 230 -12.30 24.65 13.93
C ASN A 230 -13.53 23.90 13.40
N ASN A 231 -14.67 24.58 13.24
CA ASN A 231 -15.92 23.98 12.79
C ASN A 231 -15.85 23.40 11.36
N GLN A 232 -14.95 23.90 10.51
CA GLN A 232 -14.69 23.39 9.16
C GLN A 232 -13.86 22.10 9.16
N SER A 233 -13.15 21.80 10.28
CA SER A 233 -12.31 20.60 10.32
C SER A 233 -13.13 19.31 10.30
N PRO A 234 -12.62 18.23 9.70
CA PRO A 234 -13.30 16.95 9.65
C PRO A 234 -13.68 16.48 11.06
N ARG A 235 -14.79 15.75 11.17
CA ARG A 235 -15.14 15.13 12.45
C ARG A 235 -14.15 14.03 12.81
N VAL A 236 -14.02 13.77 14.12
CA VAL A 236 -13.24 12.60 14.56
C VAL A 236 -13.86 11.30 14.02
N PRO A 237 -13.06 10.28 13.72
CA PRO A 237 -13.56 9.00 13.20
C PRO A 237 -14.54 8.34 14.15
N VAL A 238 -15.44 7.50 13.62
CA VAL A 238 -16.44 6.75 14.44
C VAL A 238 -15.78 5.87 15.50
N SER A 239 -14.55 5.42 15.27
CA SER A 239 -13.73 4.65 16.22
C SER A 239 -12.75 5.51 17.04
N TRP A 240 -12.92 6.84 17.04
CA TRP A 240 -12.04 7.71 17.82
C TRP A 240 -12.19 7.45 19.32
N LEU A 241 -11.04 7.40 19.99
CA LEU A 241 -10.91 7.41 21.44
C LEU A 241 -9.83 8.41 21.85
N PRO A 242 -9.92 9.03 23.03
CA PRO A 242 -8.87 9.93 23.52
C PRO A 242 -7.56 9.22 23.90
N LYS A 243 -7.64 7.90 24.09
CA LYS A 243 -6.52 7.01 24.44
C LYS A 243 -6.87 5.58 24.06
N HIS A 244 -5.86 4.81 23.60
CA HIS A 244 -6.05 3.37 23.39
C HIS A 244 -6.34 2.66 24.72
N PRO A 245 -7.29 1.69 24.76
CA PRO A 245 -7.74 1.06 26.00
C PRO A 245 -6.68 0.26 26.75
N PHE A 246 -5.64 -0.18 26.05
CA PHE A 246 -4.51 -0.91 26.65
C PHE A 246 -3.20 -0.55 25.94
N PRO A 247 -2.03 -0.76 26.55
CA PRO A 247 -0.76 -0.63 25.84
C PRO A 247 -0.71 -1.62 24.67
N ASP A 248 -0.53 -1.14 23.44
CA ASP A 248 -0.55 -1.98 22.24
C ASP A 248 0.84 -2.29 21.69
N GLY A 249 1.90 -1.74 22.31
CA GLY A 249 3.26 -1.94 21.90
C GLY A 249 4.27 -1.69 23.01
N HIS A 250 5.55 -1.76 22.66
CA HIS A 250 6.65 -1.49 23.59
C HIS A 250 6.63 -0.01 24.03
N PRO A 251 7.04 0.36 25.27
CA PRO A 251 7.06 1.74 25.74
C PRO A 251 7.86 2.70 24.84
N ASN A 252 8.88 2.19 24.15
CA ASN A 252 9.70 2.92 23.21
C ASN A 252 9.18 2.88 21.77
N LEU A 253 8.09 2.15 21.49
CA LEU A 253 7.40 2.22 20.22
C LEU A 253 6.60 3.50 20.18
N ARG A 254 6.97 4.36 19.27
CA ARG A 254 6.10 5.46 18.88
C ARG A 254 4.84 4.88 18.29
N ASP A 255 3.71 5.24 18.83
CA ASP A 255 2.49 5.27 18.07
C ASP A 255 2.59 6.49 17.14
N GLU A 256 3.40 6.33 16.11
CA GLU A 256 3.90 7.26 15.10
C GLU A 256 3.40 8.67 15.21
N VAL A 257 4.07 9.55 15.90
CA VAL A 257 3.81 10.95 15.70
C VAL A 257 5.06 11.78 15.98
N ARG A 258 5.78 12.14 14.96
CA ARG A 258 6.72 13.26 15.03
C ARG A 258 6.04 14.57 14.65
N VAL A 259 4.75 14.69 14.88
CA VAL A 259 4.07 15.98 14.78
C VAL A 259 4.23 16.65 16.14
N PRO A 260 4.85 17.81 16.22
CA PRO A 260 5.06 18.51 17.49
C PRO A 260 3.76 18.63 18.29
N GLY A 261 3.81 18.17 19.54
CA GLY A 261 2.69 18.24 20.46
C GLY A 261 1.62 17.14 20.33
N VAL A 262 1.52 16.44 19.19
CA VAL A 262 0.49 15.41 19.00
C VAL A 262 0.85 14.10 19.72
N MET A 263 2.10 13.83 20.03
CA MET A 263 2.51 12.66 20.81
C MET A 263 1.84 12.58 22.18
N THR A 264 1.60 13.73 22.81
CA THR A 264 1.09 13.84 24.18
C THR A 264 -0.36 14.28 24.25
N SER A 265 -0.92 14.80 23.16
CA SER A 265 -2.30 15.32 23.10
C SER A 265 -3.08 14.68 21.94
N ARG A 266 -4.13 13.93 22.30
CA ARG A 266 -5.04 13.26 21.34
C ARG A 266 -6.47 13.72 21.56
N THR A 267 -6.61 15.00 21.91
CA THR A 267 -7.91 15.66 22.05
C THR A 267 -8.64 15.68 20.71
N GLU A 268 -9.94 15.94 20.78
CA GLU A 268 -10.76 16.11 19.58
C GLU A 268 -10.17 17.20 18.66
N ALA A 269 -9.80 18.36 19.23
CA ALA A 269 -9.21 19.47 18.46
C ALA A 269 -7.92 19.04 17.73
N THR A 270 -7.03 18.32 18.44
CA THR A 270 -5.78 17.82 17.86
C THR A 270 -6.04 16.86 16.70
N VAL A 271 -6.91 15.85 16.92
CA VAL A 271 -7.20 14.83 15.91
C VAL A 271 -7.90 15.43 14.70
N ARG A 272 -8.85 16.34 14.89
CA ARG A 272 -9.54 17.04 13.80
C ARG A 272 -8.59 17.89 12.96
N ASN A 273 -7.63 18.57 13.60
CA ASN A 273 -6.58 19.30 12.87
C ASN A 273 -5.68 18.35 12.05
N GLU A 274 -5.26 17.23 12.62
CA GLU A 274 -4.43 16.24 11.91
C GLU A 274 -5.17 15.59 10.73
N LEU A 275 -6.48 15.33 10.87
CA LEU A 275 -7.32 14.86 9.76
C LEU A 275 -7.45 15.90 8.66
N GLY A 276 -7.66 17.17 9.01
CA GLY A 276 -7.71 18.24 8.02
C GLY A 276 -6.39 18.42 7.26
N ARG A 277 -5.25 18.30 7.95
CA ARG A 277 -3.92 18.30 7.33
C ARG A 277 -3.71 17.06 6.44
N GLU A 278 -4.18 15.89 6.87
CA GLU A 278 -4.15 14.67 6.07
C GLU A 278 -4.94 14.85 4.78
N TYR A 279 -6.16 15.39 4.85
CA TYR A 279 -7.00 15.63 3.68
C TYR A 279 -6.39 16.68 2.74
N ALA A 280 -5.83 17.77 3.29
CA ALA A 280 -5.11 18.77 2.51
C ALA A 280 -3.92 18.16 1.74
N CYS A 281 -3.17 17.26 2.35
CA CYS A 281 -2.08 16.55 1.68
C CYS A 281 -2.60 15.59 0.59
N ILE A 282 -3.72 14.89 0.85
CA ILE A 282 -4.31 13.92 -0.09
C ILE A 282 -4.92 14.62 -1.30
N GLU A 283 -5.65 15.72 -1.11
CA GLU A 283 -6.17 16.52 -2.23
C GLU A 283 -5.03 17.09 -3.08
N ASN A 284 -3.94 17.56 -2.46
CA ASN A 284 -2.74 17.98 -3.22
C ASN A 284 -2.11 16.80 -4.02
N ILE A 285 -2.13 15.57 -3.50
CA ILE A 285 -1.73 14.37 -4.25
C ILE A 285 -2.68 14.16 -5.43
N ASP A 286 -3.98 14.27 -5.21
CA ASP A 286 -5.01 14.12 -6.23
C ASP A 286 -4.82 15.12 -7.39
N ASP A 287 -4.55 16.39 -7.07
CA ASP A 287 -4.20 17.43 -8.06
C ASP A 287 -3.02 16.99 -8.94
N GLN A 288 -1.94 16.48 -8.32
CA GLN A 288 -0.76 16.04 -9.06
C GLN A 288 -1.04 14.82 -9.96
N ILE A 289 -1.87 13.91 -9.50
CA ILE A 289 -2.32 12.76 -10.30
C ILE A 289 -3.13 13.24 -11.50
N GLY A 290 -4.02 14.21 -11.30
CA GLY A 290 -4.79 14.85 -12.38
C GLY A 290 -3.91 15.42 -13.48
N LEU A 291 -2.88 16.18 -13.11
CA LEU A 291 -1.90 16.75 -14.04
C LEU A 291 -1.18 15.66 -14.84
N VAL A 292 -0.72 14.59 -14.18
CA VAL A 292 -0.02 13.48 -14.84
C VAL A 292 -0.93 12.70 -15.77
N VAL A 293 -2.18 12.44 -15.37
CA VAL A 293 -3.19 11.77 -16.23
C VAL A 293 -3.51 12.61 -17.46
N ASN A 294 -3.66 13.92 -17.30
CA ASN A 294 -3.89 14.83 -18.42
C ASN A 294 -2.68 14.84 -19.37
N LYS A 295 -1.47 14.87 -18.83
CA LYS A 295 -0.24 14.78 -19.64
C LYS A 295 -0.18 13.50 -20.47
N LEU A 296 -0.54 12.35 -19.87
CA LEU A 296 -0.62 11.08 -20.61
C LEU A 296 -1.69 11.09 -21.71
N LYS A 297 -2.82 11.80 -21.51
CA LYS A 297 -3.85 11.99 -22.53
C LYS A 297 -3.34 12.85 -23.69
N GLU A 298 -2.68 13.97 -23.39
CA GLU A 298 -2.04 14.87 -24.39
C GLU A 298 -1.00 14.14 -25.24
N MET A 299 -0.21 13.27 -24.63
CA MET A 299 0.78 12.43 -25.32
C MET A 299 0.16 11.28 -26.15
N GLY A 300 -1.16 11.02 -26.03
CA GLY A 300 -1.81 9.84 -26.62
C GLY A 300 -1.43 8.50 -25.96
N GLU A 301 -0.79 8.55 -24.79
CA GLU A 301 -0.27 7.37 -24.08
C GLU A 301 -1.23 6.81 -23.02
N PHE A 302 -2.27 7.56 -22.62
CA PHE A 302 -3.21 7.15 -21.55
C PHE A 302 -3.83 5.77 -21.80
N LYS A 303 -4.33 5.53 -23.03
CA LYS A 303 -4.99 4.26 -23.40
C LYS A 303 -4.03 3.06 -23.47
N LYS A 304 -2.71 3.30 -23.45
CA LYS A 304 -1.66 2.28 -23.46
C LYS A 304 -0.98 2.13 -22.09
N THR A 305 -1.47 2.82 -21.07
CA THR A 305 -0.86 2.86 -19.75
C THR A 305 -1.74 2.14 -18.72
N TYR A 306 -1.17 1.16 -18.02
CA TYR A 306 -1.76 0.68 -16.77
C TYR A 306 -1.37 1.63 -15.64
N ILE A 307 -2.36 2.15 -14.93
CA ILE A 307 -2.17 2.99 -13.75
C ILE A 307 -2.62 2.20 -12.53
N ILE A 308 -1.71 2.01 -11.59
CA ILE A 308 -1.95 1.36 -10.30
C ILE A 308 -1.79 2.41 -9.22
N TYR A 309 -2.84 2.64 -8.44
CA TYR A 309 -2.82 3.51 -7.28
C TYR A 309 -2.90 2.71 -5.99
N THR A 310 -1.97 2.94 -5.06
CA THR A 310 -1.95 2.30 -3.74
C THR A 310 -1.18 3.16 -2.73
N ALA A 311 -1.13 2.70 -1.48
CA ALA A 311 -0.28 3.23 -0.41
C ALA A 311 0.69 2.15 0.08
N ASP A 312 1.75 2.54 0.78
CA ASP A 312 2.65 1.57 1.41
C ASP A 312 2.04 0.95 2.69
N HIS A 313 1.19 1.66 3.42
CA HIS A 313 0.34 1.19 4.52
C HIS A 313 -0.68 2.27 4.88
N GLY A 314 -1.63 1.92 5.75
CA GLY A 314 -2.57 2.87 6.32
C GLY A 314 -2.03 3.56 7.59
N ILE A 315 -2.89 4.31 8.28
CA ILE A 315 -2.58 5.04 9.51
C ILE A 315 -3.84 5.29 10.33
N ALA A 316 -3.71 5.45 11.66
CA ALA A 316 -4.83 5.58 12.58
C ALA A 316 -5.46 6.97 12.61
N VAL A 317 -4.70 8.01 12.80
CA VAL A 317 -5.13 9.43 12.98
C VAL A 317 -6.37 9.51 13.88
N GLY A 318 -6.21 9.11 15.16
CA GLY A 318 -7.25 9.16 16.19
C GLY A 318 -8.11 7.88 16.34
N ARG A 319 -8.09 6.96 15.39
CA ARG A 319 -8.85 5.70 15.45
C ARG A 319 -8.34 4.80 16.56
N HIS A 320 -9.26 4.24 17.37
CA HIS A 320 -8.97 3.41 18.54
C HIS A 320 -8.02 4.06 19.55
N GLY A 321 -7.96 5.39 19.60
CA GLY A 321 -7.02 6.12 20.45
C GLY A 321 -5.56 6.05 20.00
N LEU A 322 -5.31 5.64 18.75
CA LEU A 322 -4.00 5.54 18.11
C LEU A 322 -3.80 6.68 17.10
N MET A 323 -2.55 7.05 16.84
CA MET A 323 -2.22 8.04 15.82
C MET A 323 -1.42 7.44 14.67
N GLY A 324 -0.73 6.35 14.92
CA GLY A 324 0.24 5.76 14.02
C GLY A 324 -0.23 4.53 13.25
N LYS A 325 0.75 3.83 12.72
CA LYS A 325 0.63 2.68 11.81
C LYS A 325 1.09 1.36 12.42
N GLN A 326 1.53 1.39 13.69
CA GLN A 326 2.13 0.27 14.39
C GLN A 326 1.07 -0.63 15.02
N ASN A 327 0.05 -0.98 14.24
CA ASN A 327 -1.06 -1.84 14.65
C ASN A 327 -1.62 -2.62 13.44
N LEU A 328 -2.54 -3.55 13.69
CA LEU A 328 -3.12 -4.40 12.66
C LEU A 328 -4.64 -4.24 12.52
N TYR A 329 -5.21 -3.12 12.97
CA TYR A 329 -6.58 -2.73 12.64
C TYR A 329 -6.69 -2.37 11.14
N GLU A 330 -7.90 -2.42 10.59
CA GLU A 330 -8.15 -2.15 9.17
C GLU A 330 -7.59 -0.80 8.69
N HIS A 331 -7.65 0.23 9.53
CA HIS A 331 -7.15 1.57 9.19
C HIS A 331 -5.62 1.65 8.98
N SER A 332 -4.86 0.72 9.56
CA SER A 332 -3.40 0.66 9.41
C SER A 332 -2.95 -0.47 8.49
N TRP A 333 -3.63 -1.62 8.55
CA TRP A 333 -3.25 -2.83 7.83
C TRP A 333 -3.73 -2.83 6.38
N ARG A 334 -4.92 -2.26 6.09
CA ARG A 334 -5.48 -2.18 4.75
C ARG A 334 -4.98 -0.93 3.99
N VAL A 335 -4.80 -1.08 2.69
CA VAL A 335 -4.37 0.00 1.78
C VAL A 335 -5.38 0.19 0.65
N PRO A 336 -5.48 1.38 0.03
CA PRO A 336 -6.24 1.55 -1.20
C PRO A 336 -5.55 0.78 -2.33
N PHE A 337 -6.32 0.26 -3.28
CA PHE A 337 -5.79 -0.39 -4.47
C PHE A 337 -6.75 -0.22 -5.64
N ILE A 338 -6.36 0.62 -6.59
CA ILE A 338 -7.17 0.97 -7.76
C ILE A 338 -6.31 0.70 -8.99
N VAL A 339 -6.87 0.04 -10.01
CA VAL A 339 -6.16 -0.23 -11.25
C VAL A 339 -7.04 0.10 -12.45
N CYS A 340 -6.53 0.93 -13.35
CA CYS A 340 -7.14 1.17 -14.65
C CYS A 340 -6.13 0.98 -15.76
N GLY A 341 -6.60 0.74 -17.00
CA GLY A 341 -5.74 0.55 -18.17
C GLY A 341 -6.33 -0.40 -19.21
N PRO A 342 -5.51 -0.81 -20.19
CA PRO A 342 -5.97 -1.61 -21.32
C PRO A 342 -6.68 -2.91 -20.89
N GLY A 343 -7.89 -3.14 -21.42
CA GLY A 343 -8.67 -4.36 -21.15
C GLY A 343 -9.28 -4.47 -19.76
N ILE A 344 -9.09 -3.50 -18.87
CA ILE A 344 -9.73 -3.47 -17.55
C ILE A 344 -11.14 -2.90 -17.67
N LYS A 345 -12.13 -3.60 -17.11
CA LYS A 345 -13.53 -3.19 -17.15
C LYS A 345 -13.75 -1.99 -16.23
N PRO A 346 -14.21 -0.84 -16.76
CA PRO A 346 -14.49 0.35 -15.95
C PRO A 346 -15.57 0.14 -14.89
N GLY A 347 -15.47 0.90 -13.79
CA GLY A 347 -16.51 0.99 -12.76
C GLY A 347 -16.77 -0.30 -11.99
N THR A 348 -15.80 -1.21 -11.91
CA THR A 348 -15.96 -2.47 -11.21
C THR A 348 -15.30 -2.47 -9.84
N ARG A 349 -15.83 -3.32 -8.94
CA ARG A 349 -15.25 -3.57 -7.61
C ARG A 349 -15.06 -5.05 -7.41
N ALA A 350 -13.98 -5.42 -6.75
CA ALA A 350 -13.70 -6.80 -6.37
C ALA A 350 -13.07 -6.86 -4.97
N LYS A 351 -13.18 -8.01 -4.31
CA LYS A 351 -12.52 -8.18 -3.01
C LYS A 351 -11.00 -8.10 -3.13
N GLY A 352 -10.41 -8.67 -4.16
CA GLY A 352 -8.96 -8.72 -4.36
C GLY A 352 -8.30 -9.73 -3.43
N ASN A 353 -8.35 -9.56 -2.13
CA ASN A 353 -7.60 -10.32 -1.14
C ASN A 353 -6.13 -10.43 -1.53
N ASN A 354 -5.52 -9.29 -1.77
CA ASN A 354 -4.16 -9.18 -2.26
C ASN A 354 -3.24 -8.48 -1.25
N TYR A 355 -1.96 -8.68 -1.45
CA TYR A 355 -0.91 -7.98 -0.73
C TYR A 355 -0.15 -7.02 -1.64
N LEU A 356 0.60 -6.09 -1.05
CA LEU A 356 1.50 -5.20 -1.79
C LEU A 356 2.60 -5.97 -2.55
N LEU A 357 3.02 -7.12 -2.05
CA LEU A 357 3.97 -7.99 -2.78
C LEU A 357 3.40 -8.57 -4.09
N ASP A 358 2.10 -8.52 -4.27
CA ASP A 358 1.43 -8.96 -5.50
C ASP A 358 1.59 -7.96 -6.66
N ILE A 359 2.06 -6.74 -6.38
CA ILE A 359 2.30 -5.72 -7.40
C ILE A 359 3.32 -6.21 -8.43
N LEU A 360 4.47 -6.73 -8.00
CA LEU A 360 5.51 -7.22 -8.91
C LEU A 360 4.98 -8.28 -9.89
N PRO A 361 4.39 -9.41 -9.45
CA PRO A 361 3.86 -10.39 -10.39
C PRO A 361 2.69 -9.84 -11.22
N THR A 362 1.90 -8.89 -10.70
CA THR A 362 0.79 -8.30 -11.44
C THR A 362 1.27 -7.43 -12.59
N VAL A 363 2.21 -6.52 -12.35
CA VAL A 363 2.71 -5.63 -13.41
C VAL A 363 3.51 -6.40 -14.47
N CYS A 364 4.23 -7.45 -14.07
CA CYS A 364 4.87 -8.37 -15.02
C CYS A 364 3.82 -9.05 -15.93
N ASP A 365 2.77 -9.62 -15.34
CA ASP A 365 1.70 -10.31 -16.06
C ASP A 365 0.90 -9.36 -16.96
N LEU A 366 0.63 -8.11 -16.52
CA LEU A 366 -0.02 -7.09 -17.34
C LEU A 366 0.86 -6.66 -18.52
N ALA A 367 2.16 -6.59 -18.32
CA ALA A 367 3.15 -6.21 -19.33
C ALA A 367 3.57 -7.36 -20.26
N GLY A 368 3.13 -8.60 -20.00
CA GLY A 368 3.56 -9.78 -20.73
C GLY A 368 5.03 -10.18 -20.45
N ILE A 369 5.54 -9.80 -19.28
CA ILE A 369 6.90 -10.12 -18.82
C ILE A 369 6.84 -11.35 -17.92
N GLU A 370 7.85 -12.24 -18.03
CA GLU A 370 7.94 -13.41 -17.15
C GLU A 370 8.04 -12.99 -15.68
N ILE A 371 7.20 -13.59 -14.82
CA ILE A 371 7.21 -13.35 -13.39
C ILE A 371 8.46 -14.00 -12.78
N PRO A 372 9.31 -13.26 -12.07
CA PRO A 372 10.50 -13.81 -11.47
C PRO A 372 10.20 -14.96 -10.50
N ARG A 373 10.96 -16.04 -10.55
CA ARG A 373 10.81 -17.21 -9.65
C ARG A 373 11.04 -16.84 -8.17
N THR A 374 11.75 -15.76 -7.89
CA THR A 374 11.94 -15.23 -6.53
C THR A 374 10.68 -14.58 -5.95
N ALA A 375 9.72 -14.20 -6.78
CA ALA A 375 8.45 -13.60 -6.32
C ALA A 375 7.57 -14.65 -5.64
N GLN A 376 7.07 -14.31 -4.45
CA GLN A 376 6.13 -15.13 -3.66
C GLN A 376 4.69 -14.60 -3.76
N GLY A 377 4.52 -13.46 -4.42
CA GLY A 377 3.22 -12.85 -4.68
C GLY A 377 2.41 -13.60 -5.73
N LYS A 378 1.16 -13.20 -5.89
CA LYS A 378 0.21 -13.70 -6.89
C LYS A 378 -0.25 -12.56 -7.78
N SER A 379 -0.22 -12.75 -9.10
CA SER A 379 -0.81 -11.77 -10.01
C SER A 379 -2.31 -11.60 -9.71
N VAL A 380 -2.75 -10.35 -9.58
CA VAL A 380 -4.19 -10.00 -9.47
C VAL A 380 -4.84 -9.77 -10.83
N LYS A 381 -4.12 -9.92 -11.94
CA LYS A 381 -4.67 -9.78 -13.31
C LYS A 381 -5.97 -10.57 -13.52
N PRO A 382 -6.13 -11.83 -13.03
CA PRO A 382 -7.41 -12.53 -13.16
C PRO A 382 -8.58 -11.80 -12.47
N VAL A 383 -8.33 -11.09 -11.36
CA VAL A 383 -9.34 -10.26 -10.68
C VAL A 383 -9.63 -9.01 -11.52
N LEU A 384 -8.60 -8.34 -12.01
CA LEU A 384 -8.72 -7.12 -12.83
C LEU A 384 -9.48 -7.37 -14.12
N MET A 385 -9.35 -8.58 -14.68
CA MET A 385 -10.06 -9.02 -15.90
C MET A 385 -11.44 -9.65 -15.60
N GLY A 386 -11.91 -9.58 -14.35
CA GLY A 386 -13.22 -10.08 -13.94
C GLY A 386 -13.38 -11.61 -13.91
N LYS A 387 -12.27 -12.37 -14.03
CA LYS A 387 -12.30 -13.85 -14.03
C LYS A 387 -12.51 -14.44 -12.64
N THR A 388 -12.14 -13.73 -11.60
CA THR A 388 -12.34 -14.12 -10.18
C THR A 388 -12.48 -12.88 -9.30
N GLN A 389 -13.03 -13.06 -8.11
CA GLN A 389 -13.21 -11.96 -7.13
C GLN A 389 -11.99 -11.76 -6.22
N LYS A 390 -11.10 -12.73 -6.12
CA LYS A 390 -9.97 -12.70 -5.18
C LYS A 390 -8.88 -13.70 -5.59
N VAL A 391 -7.64 -13.44 -5.17
CA VAL A 391 -6.48 -14.32 -5.45
C VAL A 391 -6.10 -15.22 -4.27
N ARG A 392 -6.66 -14.98 -3.07
CA ARG A 392 -6.48 -15.84 -1.89
C ARG A 392 -7.69 -15.76 -0.94
N ASN A 393 -7.81 -16.76 -0.05
CA ASN A 393 -8.90 -16.84 0.93
C ASN A 393 -8.51 -16.30 2.30
N ILE A 394 -7.21 -16.26 2.58
CA ILE A 394 -6.65 -15.95 3.90
C ILE A 394 -5.63 -14.82 3.73
N LEU A 395 -5.68 -13.88 4.66
CA LEU A 395 -4.70 -12.80 4.79
C LEU A 395 -4.10 -12.87 6.20
N TYR A 396 -2.78 -12.76 6.27
CA TYR A 396 -1.99 -12.78 7.48
C TYR A 396 -1.18 -11.49 7.59
N GLY A 397 -1.07 -10.95 8.80
CA GLY A 397 -0.23 -9.80 9.10
C GLY A 397 0.51 -9.97 10.42
N ALA A 398 1.70 -9.39 10.53
CA ALA A 398 2.50 -9.41 11.73
C ALA A 398 3.12 -8.03 12.01
N TYR A 399 3.14 -7.63 13.27
CA TYR A 399 3.89 -6.46 13.70
C TYR A 399 4.67 -6.79 14.97
N CYS A 400 6.00 -6.72 14.91
CA CYS A 400 6.89 -7.00 16.02
C CYS A 400 8.04 -5.99 16.16
N GLY A 401 7.79 -4.76 15.71
CA GLY A 401 8.75 -3.67 15.89
C GLY A 401 8.81 -3.22 17.34
N GLY A 402 9.94 -3.47 18.00
CA GLY A 402 10.18 -3.07 19.39
C GLY A 402 9.66 -4.04 20.47
N THR A 403 8.85 -5.03 20.10
CA THR A 403 8.35 -6.07 21.00
C THR A 403 8.26 -7.41 20.27
N LYS A 404 8.48 -8.52 20.98
CA LYS A 404 8.45 -9.87 20.42
C LYS A 404 7.72 -10.79 21.38
N PRO A 405 6.88 -11.67 20.87
CA PRO A 405 6.50 -11.91 19.46
C PRO A 405 5.70 -10.78 18.78
N GLY A 406 5.08 -9.87 19.55
CA GLY A 406 4.35 -8.72 19.04
C GLY A 406 2.90 -9.04 18.67
N MET A 407 2.41 -8.48 17.57
CA MET A 407 1.04 -8.64 17.12
C MET A 407 0.95 -9.57 15.91
N ARG A 408 -0.14 -10.34 15.83
CA ARG A 408 -0.51 -11.13 14.65
C ARG A 408 -1.97 -10.89 14.31
N SER A 409 -2.27 -10.81 13.03
CA SER A 409 -3.64 -10.74 12.55
C SER A 409 -3.88 -11.76 11.45
N LEU A 410 -5.10 -12.29 11.44
CA LEU A 410 -5.60 -13.18 10.41
C LEU A 410 -6.97 -12.68 9.93
N ARG A 411 -7.16 -12.64 8.62
CA ARG A 411 -8.45 -12.41 8.00
C ARG A 411 -8.84 -13.59 7.11
N LYS A 412 -10.07 -14.11 7.31
CA LYS A 412 -10.69 -15.14 6.46
C LYS A 412 -12.14 -14.75 6.18
N GLY A 413 -12.41 -14.33 4.96
CA GLY A 413 -13.72 -13.77 4.60
C GLY A 413 -14.00 -12.48 5.39
N ASP A 414 -15.11 -12.48 6.13
CA ASP A 414 -15.52 -11.37 6.97
C ASP A 414 -15.00 -11.47 8.41
N TRP A 415 -14.30 -12.55 8.76
CA TRP A 415 -13.75 -12.75 10.09
C TRP A 415 -12.31 -12.25 10.19
N LYS A 416 -12.03 -11.57 11.30
CA LYS A 416 -10.69 -11.08 11.62
C LYS A 416 -10.34 -11.40 13.06
N LEU A 417 -9.15 -11.95 13.24
CA LEU A 417 -8.51 -12.23 14.52
C LEU A 417 -7.30 -11.32 14.69
N ILE A 418 -7.15 -10.69 15.84
CA ILE A 418 -5.93 -9.97 16.23
C ILE A 418 -5.46 -10.53 17.57
N LYS A 419 -4.18 -10.88 17.66
CA LYS A 419 -3.54 -11.33 18.92
C LYS A 419 -2.36 -10.42 19.24
N TYR A 420 -2.30 -10.00 20.49
CA TYR A 420 -1.25 -9.16 21.05
C TYR A 420 -0.45 -9.99 22.06
N ASP A 421 0.84 -10.09 21.88
CA ASP A 421 1.81 -10.59 22.85
C ASP A 421 2.95 -9.57 22.90
N THR A 422 2.71 -8.49 23.63
CA THR A 422 3.52 -7.28 23.64
C THR A 422 3.98 -6.96 25.05
N MET A 423 4.88 -5.99 25.19
CA MET A 423 5.43 -5.57 26.49
C MET A 423 6.06 -6.74 27.26
N ASP A 424 6.82 -7.60 26.55
CA ASP A 424 7.46 -8.80 27.12
C ASP A 424 6.45 -9.73 27.82
N GLY A 425 5.25 -9.85 27.25
CA GLY A 425 4.16 -10.69 27.76
C GLY A 425 3.25 -10.02 28.79
N ALA A 426 3.51 -8.77 29.18
CA ALA A 426 2.62 -8.02 30.07
C ALA A 426 1.25 -7.71 29.44
N VAL A 427 1.17 -7.66 28.11
CA VAL A 427 -0.07 -7.46 27.36
C VAL A 427 -0.31 -8.66 26.46
N ARG A 428 -1.23 -9.52 26.86
CA ARG A 428 -1.73 -10.66 26.09
C ARG A 428 -3.22 -10.49 25.87
N LYS A 429 -3.61 -10.13 24.65
CA LYS A 429 -4.99 -9.87 24.27
C LYS A 429 -5.33 -10.60 22.97
N THR A 430 -6.58 -11.05 22.89
CA THR A 430 -7.16 -11.59 21.67
C THR A 430 -8.42 -10.81 21.32
N GLN A 431 -8.56 -10.40 20.07
CA GLN A 431 -9.76 -9.74 19.56
C GLN A 431 -10.27 -10.51 18.35
N LEU A 432 -11.57 -10.78 18.32
CA LEU A 432 -12.27 -11.43 17.22
C LEU A 432 -13.39 -10.52 16.72
N PHE A 433 -13.37 -10.19 15.43
CA PHE A 433 -14.35 -9.33 14.79
C PHE A 433 -15.03 -10.03 13.60
N ASN A 434 -16.30 -9.71 13.37
CA ASN A 434 -16.96 -9.93 12.09
C ASN A 434 -17.03 -8.57 11.37
N LEU A 435 -16.17 -8.37 10.36
CA LEU A 435 -16.04 -7.09 9.65
C LEU A 435 -17.25 -6.74 8.76
N LYS A 436 -18.15 -7.68 8.48
CA LYS A 436 -19.41 -7.37 7.82
C LYS A 436 -20.37 -6.62 8.76
N GLU A 437 -20.40 -7.01 10.04
CA GLU A 437 -21.26 -6.40 11.06
C GLU A 437 -20.56 -5.24 11.78
N ASN A 438 -19.22 -5.25 11.81
CA ASN A 438 -18.40 -4.29 12.52
C ASN A 438 -17.16 -3.91 11.69
N PRO A 439 -17.33 -3.18 10.57
CA PRO A 439 -16.24 -2.84 9.66
C PRO A 439 -15.18 -1.91 10.28
N ASP A 440 -15.56 -1.13 11.28
CA ASP A 440 -14.68 -0.20 11.99
C ASP A 440 -14.08 -0.80 13.28
N GLU A 441 -14.27 -2.10 13.52
CA GLU A 441 -13.73 -2.85 14.66
C GLU A 441 -14.10 -2.21 16.02
N LEU A 442 -15.30 -1.62 16.12
CA LEU A 442 -15.77 -0.92 17.30
C LEU A 442 -15.95 -1.86 18.48
N LEU A 443 -15.71 -1.32 19.68
CA LEU A 443 -15.95 -1.98 20.96
C LEU A 443 -16.87 -1.07 21.79
N ILE A 444 -18.13 -1.46 21.94
CA ILE A 444 -19.17 -0.63 22.59
C ILE A 444 -18.77 -0.21 24.02
N GLU A 445 -18.03 -1.07 24.73
CA GLU A 445 -17.55 -0.81 26.09
C GLU A 445 -16.62 0.40 26.21
N HIS A 446 -16.05 0.87 25.09
CA HIS A 446 -15.19 2.05 25.05
C HIS A 446 -15.91 3.31 24.56
N HIS A 447 -17.19 3.19 24.15
CA HIS A 447 -17.96 4.30 23.57
C HIS A 447 -18.99 4.85 24.55
N HIS A 448 -18.53 5.43 25.66
CA HIS A 448 -19.37 6.16 26.59
C HIS A 448 -20.04 7.38 25.95
N ASP A 449 -21.04 7.97 26.59
CA ASP A 449 -21.86 9.04 26.01
C ASP A 449 -21.04 10.24 25.51
N ASN A 450 -19.97 10.62 26.20
CA ASN A 450 -19.08 11.69 25.76
C ASN A 450 -18.34 11.38 24.46
N ILE A 451 -18.01 10.10 24.19
CA ILE A 451 -17.41 9.66 22.93
C ILE A 451 -18.46 9.65 21.84
N VAL A 452 -19.65 9.13 22.14
CA VAL A 452 -20.79 9.11 21.21
C VAL A 452 -21.15 10.53 20.75
N LEU A 453 -21.14 11.50 21.67
CA LEU A 453 -21.41 12.92 21.35
C LEU A 453 -20.41 13.47 20.33
N LYS A 454 -19.12 13.14 20.47
CA LYS A 454 -18.04 13.65 19.61
C LYS A 454 -17.96 12.94 18.26
N THR A 455 -18.11 11.62 18.26
CA THR A 455 -18.07 10.80 17.04
C THR A 455 -19.37 10.85 16.23
N GLY A 456 -20.49 11.21 16.87
CA GLY A 456 -21.83 11.11 16.29
C GLY A 456 -22.28 9.68 16.06
N ASN A 457 -21.58 8.68 16.62
CA ASN A 457 -21.85 7.26 16.40
C ASN A 457 -21.96 6.50 17.72
N ARG A 458 -23.11 5.84 17.93
CA ARG A 458 -23.29 4.88 19.03
C ARG A 458 -23.16 3.47 18.47
N PRO A 459 -22.13 2.70 18.88
CA PRO A 459 -21.99 1.31 18.43
C PRO A 459 -23.23 0.47 18.79
N LYS A 460 -23.52 -0.52 17.97
CA LYS A 460 -24.56 -1.51 18.23
C LYS A 460 -24.13 -2.44 19.38
N LYS A 461 -25.08 -3.03 20.10
CA LYS A 461 -24.82 -4.01 21.17
C LYS A 461 -24.01 -5.23 20.69
N SER A 462 -24.05 -5.55 19.39
CA SER A 462 -23.27 -6.63 18.77
C SER A 462 -21.83 -6.23 18.42
N GLN A 463 -21.49 -4.95 18.47
CA GLN A 463 -20.13 -4.45 18.18
C GLN A 463 -19.26 -4.51 19.43
N VAL A 464 -18.86 -5.71 19.76
CA VAL A 464 -18.05 -6.10 20.93
C VAL A 464 -16.89 -6.99 20.46
N ASN A 465 -15.92 -7.23 21.34
CA ASN A 465 -14.96 -8.30 21.13
C ASN A 465 -15.67 -9.66 21.28
N LEU A 466 -15.70 -10.44 20.19
CA LEU A 466 -16.44 -11.71 20.14
C LEU A 466 -15.69 -12.89 20.79
N VAL A 467 -14.49 -12.69 21.29
CA VAL A 467 -13.64 -13.74 21.90
C VAL A 467 -14.36 -14.48 23.05
N ASN A 468 -15.05 -13.75 23.90
CA ASN A 468 -15.74 -14.32 25.08
C ASN A 468 -17.19 -14.74 24.81
N ASN A 469 -17.66 -14.63 23.55
CA ASN A 469 -19.03 -15.04 23.22
C ASN A 469 -19.05 -16.53 22.86
N PRO A 470 -19.77 -17.39 23.66
CA PRO A 470 -19.77 -18.83 23.46
C PRO A 470 -20.30 -19.25 22.09
N ASN A 471 -21.15 -18.47 21.46
CA ASN A 471 -21.68 -18.74 20.12
C ASN A 471 -20.58 -18.71 19.03
N PHE A 472 -19.46 -18.04 19.29
CA PHE A 472 -18.34 -17.92 18.35
C PHE A 472 -17.11 -18.72 18.78
N SER A 473 -17.18 -19.57 19.82
CA SER A 473 -16.05 -20.37 20.31
C SER A 473 -15.45 -21.30 19.23
N LYS A 474 -16.29 -21.92 18.41
CA LYS A 474 -15.84 -22.73 17.26
C LYS A 474 -15.12 -21.86 16.21
N LYS A 475 -15.63 -20.65 15.95
CA LYS A 475 -15.03 -19.71 15.01
C LYS A 475 -13.68 -19.21 15.51
N LEU A 476 -13.56 -18.90 16.79
CA LEU A 476 -12.30 -18.49 17.42
C LEU A 476 -11.25 -19.60 17.25
N LYS A 477 -11.56 -20.85 17.62
CA LYS A 477 -10.64 -21.99 17.47
C LYS A 477 -10.22 -22.22 16.01
N GLU A 478 -11.16 -22.10 15.05
CA GLU A 478 -10.86 -22.15 13.62
C GLU A 478 -9.84 -21.08 13.23
N MET A 479 -10.06 -19.82 13.63
CA MET A 479 -9.21 -18.70 13.26
C MET A 479 -7.82 -18.81 13.91
N GLU A 480 -7.72 -19.29 15.14
CA GLU A 480 -6.45 -19.53 15.85
C GLU A 480 -5.65 -20.65 15.20
N SER A 481 -6.31 -21.76 14.84
CA SER A 481 -5.66 -22.87 14.11
C SER A 481 -5.10 -22.41 12.76
N ILE A 482 -5.87 -21.64 12.00
CA ILE A 482 -5.43 -21.11 10.70
C ILE A 482 -4.31 -20.08 10.90
N LEU A 483 -4.35 -19.27 11.95
CA LEU A 483 -3.28 -18.32 12.25
C LEU A 483 -1.96 -19.07 12.45
N LEU A 484 -1.93 -20.12 13.27
CA LEU A 484 -0.74 -20.95 13.49
C LEU A 484 -0.25 -21.57 12.17
N GLU A 485 -1.13 -22.16 11.38
CA GLU A 485 -0.81 -22.72 10.07
C GLU A 485 -0.16 -21.66 9.14
N GLN A 486 -0.69 -20.43 9.11
CA GLN A 486 -0.12 -19.36 8.30
C GLN A 486 1.24 -18.89 8.84
N MET A 487 1.43 -18.83 10.14
CA MET A 487 2.72 -18.52 10.76
C MET A 487 3.78 -19.56 10.36
N GLU A 488 3.45 -20.84 10.42
CA GLU A 488 4.34 -21.93 9.99
C GLU A 488 4.66 -21.87 8.50
N LYS A 489 3.63 -21.77 7.68
CA LYS A 489 3.74 -21.71 6.21
C LYS A 489 4.58 -20.54 5.71
N LEU A 490 4.49 -19.39 6.39
CA LEU A 490 5.19 -18.16 5.99
C LEU A 490 6.57 -18.05 6.63
N GLY A 491 6.96 -18.99 7.48
CA GLY A 491 8.26 -18.98 8.17
C GLY A 491 8.34 -17.91 9.26
N ASP A 492 7.22 -17.62 9.95
CA ASP A 492 7.24 -16.74 11.13
C ASP A 492 8.13 -17.34 12.21
N PRO A 493 9.20 -16.64 12.65
CA PRO A 493 10.15 -17.18 13.61
C PRO A 493 9.63 -17.20 15.05
N TYR A 494 8.45 -16.66 15.30
CA TYR A 494 7.88 -16.51 16.64
C TYR A 494 6.67 -17.42 16.86
N ARG A 495 6.34 -17.65 18.14
CA ARG A 495 5.09 -18.26 18.61
C ARG A 495 4.47 -17.34 19.65
N LEU A 496 3.16 -17.30 19.71
CA LEU A 496 2.41 -16.58 20.72
C LEU A 496 2.26 -17.45 21.98
N TRP A 497 1.92 -16.85 23.11
CA TRP A 497 1.87 -17.48 24.45
C TRP A 497 0.99 -18.73 24.56
N ASP A 498 -0.02 -18.85 23.69
CA ASP A 498 -1.00 -19.94 23.66
C ASP A 498 -0.76 -20.94 22.53
N GLN A 499 0.40 -20.87 21.89
CA GLN A 499 0.82 -21.77 20.82
C GLN A 499 1.96 -22.67 21.32
N ASN A 500 1.74 -23.97 21.30
CA ASN A 500 2.77 -24.92 21.67
C ASN A 500 3.96 -24.85 20.70
N LEU A 501 5.15 -24.76 21.25
CA LEU A 501 6.38 -25.07 20.52
C LEU A 501 6.36 -26.59 20.27
N LYS A 502 6.25 -27.00 19.02
CA LYS A 502 6.49 -28.37 18.61
C LYS A 502 7.97 -28.67 18.58
#